data_623541ec9fa70d1ecf521c9877ad3664
#
_entry.id   623541ec9fa70d1ecf521c9877ad3664
#
_cell.length_a   1.000
_cell.length_b   1.000
_cell.length_c   1.000
_cell.angle_alpha   90.00
_cell.angle_beta   90.00
_cell.angle_gamma   90.00
#
_symmetry.space_group_name_H-M   'P 1'
#
loop_
_entity.id
_entity.type
_entity.pdbx_description
1 polymer ?
#
loop_
_entity_poly.entity_id
_entity_poly.type
_entity_poly.pdbx_seq_one_letter_code
_entity_poly.pdbx_strand_id
1 'polypeptide(L)'
;MKYKLYGLLAVLFSAVTVLVAVLILHTDDIDHNRYLQHKEASREVYDYAINGSVFSSHLPVVVIDTGGVEIPGKAYHNSNGTDSFTLGPDGEDEITGKISIYDNSSNNSHPDDEVKIESSMLIHVRGNSSRFFDKSGYSIRLIDEDGQQNSVSVMGMGKHHEWVLHGPYLDKTLIRNYMWYNIAGQIMDYAPEVRFCEVFVNGKYRGLYVMCESITAGEDRLQLKVDKKDNTFTGYLLRLDRGSETEFKNIETFCNYTYRNKKILNIVYPGNANLNTELRKAIIDDFSLFEKTLYSYDYNSDSYGYEKYIDVQSFVDYFILNEFTCNYDAGYLSTYIYKDIDGKFKFSVWDFNSACDNYREPIEKDGFRFQNCLWFNMLIKDEDFVEKIILRYRELRNTVLSEDYLYEYIDGTVSYLDEAINRNFEVWGYTFNIETTPIKIHPDYRNPENYSEAIDQLKYFIHVRGSWLDKNIESLRQYCAGSRNKKFDADAN
;
A
#
# COMPACT_ATOMS: atom_id res chain seq x y z
N MET A 1 25.85 -19.45 57.27
CA MET A 1 26.42 -19.52 55.90
C MET A 1 25.35 -19.91 54.85
N LYS A 2 24.51 -20.93 55.03
CA LYS A 2 23.47 -21.38 54.08
C LYS A 2 22.45 -20.31 53.72
N TYR A 3 21.93 -19.53 54.67
CA TYR A 3 20.92 -18.48 54.39
C TYR A 3 21.46 -17.31 53.55
N LYS A 4 22.76 -16.97 53.68
CA LYS A 4 23.38 -15.97 52.83
C LYS A 4 23.56 -16.45 51.39
N LEU A 5 23.78 -17.76 51.18
CA LEU A 5 23.89 -18.36 49.87
C LEU A 5 22.53 -18.39 49.13
N TYR A 6 21.43 -18.74 49.85
CA TYR A 6 20.09 -18.71 49.28
C TYR A 6 19.62 -17.32 48.94
N GLY A 7 19.97 -16.30 49.76
CA GLY A 7 19.69 -14.90 49.44
C GLY A 7 20.44 -14.42 48.15
N LEU A 8 21.71 -14.84 48.01
CA LEU A 8 22.51 -14.53 46.85
C LEU A 8 21.93 -15.19 45.56
N LEU A 9 21.53 -16.46 45.66
CA LEU A 9 20.91 -17.21 44.56
C LEU A 9 19.55 -16.61 44.14
N ALA A 10 18.73 -16.19 45.11
CA ALA A 10 17.44 -15.55 44.83
C ALA A 10 17.64 -14.20 44.10
N VAL A 11 18.62 -13.38 44.52
CA VAL A 11 18.94 -12.11 43.86
C VAL A 11 19.49 -12.36 42.45
N LEU A 12 20.35 -13.38 42.28
CA LEU A 12 20.88 -13.72 40.95
C LEU A 12 19.76 -14.24 40.03
N PHE A 13 18.86 -15.05 40.51
CA PHE A 13 17.71 -15.53 39.74
C PHE A 13 16.77 -14.39 39.36
N SER A 14 16.47 -13.49 40.28
CA SER A 14 15.66 -12.29 39.97
C SER A 14 16.36 -11.38 38.94
N ALA A 15 17.67 -11.18 39.06
CA ALA A 15 18.44 -10.39 38.10
C ALA A 15 18.45 -11.04 36.69
N VAL A 16 18.62 -12.38 36.64
CA VAL A 16 18.54 -13.13 35.37
C VAL A 16 17.13 -13.08 34.77
N THR A 17 16.09 -13.18 35.60
CA THR A 17 14.70 -13.10 35.14
C THR A 17 14.37 -11.71 34.58
N VAL A 18 14.85 -10.64 35.25
CA VAL A 18 14.72 -9.26 34.76
C VAL A 18 15.51 -9.05 33.49
N LEU A 19 16.75 -9.58 33.40
CA LEU A 19 17.56 -9.48 32.20
C LEU A 19 16.95 -10.23 31.01
N VAL A 20 16.40 -11.43 31.25
CA VAL A 20 15.68 -12.21 30.23
C VAL A 20 14.40 -11.51 29.83
N ALA A 21 13.64 -10.93 30.76
CA ALA A 21 12.46 -10.13 30.46
C ALA A 21 12.81 -8.87 29.66
N VAL A 22 13.90 -8.17 30.00
CA VAL A 22 14.41 -7.02 29.24
C VAL A 22 14.92 -7.45 27.87
N LEU A 23 15.58 -8.59 27.75
CA LEU A 23 16.00 -9.16 26.46
C LEU A 23 14.80 -9.61 25.62
N ILE A 24 13.77 -10.21 26.22
CA ILE A 24 12.53 -10.60 25.53
C ILE A 24 11.71 -9.35 25.14
N LEU A 25 11.75 -8.28 25.93
CA LEU A 25 11.14 -7.00 25.59
C LEU A 25 11.96 -6.19 24.59
N HIS A 26 13.22 -6.58 24.33
CA HIS A 26 14.10 -5.97 23.32
C HIS A 26 14.35 -6.87 22.11
N THR A 27 13.77 -8.06 22.07
CA THR A 27 13.77 -8.86 20.86
C THR A 27 12.52 -8.48 20.08
N ASP A 28 12.77 -7.91 18.93
CA ASP A 28 11.85 -7.57 17.85
C ASP A 28 11.24 -6.16 17.85
N ASP A 29 11.94 -5.13 18.30
CA ASP A 29 11.94 -3.89 17.53
C ASP A 29 12.67 -4.22 16.21
N ILE A 30 11.94 -4.75 15.24
CA ILE A 30 12.33 -4.64 13.84
C ILE A 30 12.24 -3.14 13.57
N ASP A 31 13.32 -2.44 13.83
CA ASP A 31 13.52 -1.07 13.37
C ASP A 31 13.64 -1.17 11.84
N HIS A 32 12.48 -1.19 11.18
CA HIS A 32 12.40 -1.09 9.74
C HIS A 32 12.88 0.31 9.40
N ASN A 33 14.19 0.43 9.21
CA ASN A 33 14.87 1.69 8.88
C ASN A 33 14.35 2.18 7.52
N ARG A 34 13.13 2.73 7.55
CA ARG A 34 12.43 3.24 6.39
C ARG A 34 12.98 4.59 6.00
N TYR A 35 13.56 4.68 4.82
CA TYR A 35 14.03 5.96 4.29
C TYR A 35 12.84 6.91 4.06
N LEU A 36 12.87 8.04 4.74
CA LEU A 36 11.86 9.09 4.65
C LEU A 36 12.43 10.29 3.88
N GLN A 37 12.13 10.38 2.59
CA GLN A 37 12.68 11.40 1.70
C GLN A 37 12.57 12.82 2.28
N HIS A 38 11.45 13.19 2.89
CA HIS A 38 11.22 14.52 3.47
C HIS A 38 12.03 14.80 4.75
N LYS A 39 12.63 13.78 5.39
CA LYS A 39 13.48 13.93 6.58
C LYS A 39 14.96 13.74 6.27
N GLU A 40 15.27 12.84 5.34
CA GLU A 40 16.62 12.33 5.14
C GLU A 40 17.30 12.88 3.86
N ALA A 41 16.51 13.45 2.93
CA ALA A 41 17.10 14.10 1.78
C ALA A 41 17.93 15.31 2.24
N SER A 42 19.25 15.22 2.09
CA SER A 42 20.22 16.24 2.53
C SER A 42 20.26 17.50 1.64
N ARG A 43 19.14 17.84 1.04
CA ARG A 43 19.05 18.96 0.10
C ARG A 43 18.69 20.23 0.85
N GLU A 44 19.48 21.26 0.68
CA GLU A 44 18.98 22.61 0.92
C GLU A 44 17.94 22.89 -0.17
N VAL A 45 16.70 23.19 0.25
CA VAL A 45 15.62 23.52 -0.68
C VAL A 45 15.86 24.92 -1.21
N TYR A 46 16.48 25.02 -2.37
CA TYR A 46 16.58 26.28 -3.13
C TYR A 46 15.73 26.15 -4.39
N ASP A 47 14.42 26.32 -4.24
CA ASP A 47 13.55 26.43 -5.38
C ASP A 47 13.62 27.85 -5.92
N TYR A 48 14.33 28.00 -7.03
CA TYR A 48 14.28 29.23 -7.78
C TYR A 48 12.98 29.28 -8.57
N ALA A 49 12.21 30.35 -8.38
CA ALA A 49 11.06 30.65 -9.21
C ALA A 49 11.47 30.53 -10.68
N ILE A 50 10.65 29.82 -11.46
CA ILE A 50 10.88 29.59 -12.89
C ILE A 50 10.81 30.94 -13.61
N ASN A 51 11.93 31.61 -13.77
CA ASN A 51 12.08 32.71 -14.67
C ASN A 51 12.78 32.21 -15.95
N GLY A 52 11.95 31.59 -16.79
CA GLY A 52 12.10 31.71 -18.26
C GLY A 52 12.83 30.63 -18.97
N SER A 53 13.73 29.79 -18.61
CA SER A 53 14.33 28.87 -19.58
C SER A 53 14.79 27.51 -19.08
N VAL A 54 14.93 27.29 -17.80
CA VAL A 54 15.39 25.98 -17.28
C VAL A 54 14.56 25.59 -16.07
N PHE A 55 13.82 24.49 -16.19
CA PHE A 55 13.11 23.88 -15.06
C PHE A 55 14.11 23.33 -14.04
N SER A 56 13.90 23.64 -12.76
CA SER A 56 14.75 23.20 -11.66
C SER A 56 13.89 22.73 -10.50
N SER A 57 14.21 21.59 -9.90
CA SER A 57 13.53 21.06 -8.74
C SER A 57 14.50 20.43 -7.74
N HIS A 58 14.24 20.60 -6.45
CA HIS A 58 14.93 19.86 -5.41
C HIS A 58 14.52 18.37 -5.40
N LEU A 59 13.42 18.00 -6.05
CA LEU A 59 12.98 16.63 -6.24
C LEU A 59 13.64 16.00 -7.47
N PRO A 60 13.72 14.67 -7.56
CA PRO A 60 14.03 13.98 -8.79
C PRO A 60 13.09 14.38 -9.93
N VAL A 61 13.63 14.51 -11.13
CA VAL A 61 12.85 14.82 -12.34
C VAL A 61 12.81 13.60 -13.23
N VAL A 62 11.60 13.20 -13.62
CA VAL A 62 11.34 12.06 -14.51
C VAL A 62 10.85 12.57 -15.83
N VAL A 63 11.55 12.25 -16.91
CA VAL A 63 11.17 12.59 -18.28
C VAL A 63 10.79 11.32 -19.02
N ILE A 64 9.57 11.29 -19.53
CA ILE A 64 9.00 10.20 -20.34
C ILE A 64 8.85 10.71 -21.77
N ASP A 65 9.47 10.01 -22.70
CA ASP A 65 9.36 10.28 -24.13
C ASP A 65 8.81 9.04 -24.86
N THR A 66 7.64 9.19 -25.46
CA THR A 66 6.97 8.15 -26.28
C THR A 66 7.00 8.52 -27.76
N GLY A 67 7.85 9.46 -28.18
CA GLY A 67 7.87 9.99 -29.54
C GLY A 67 6.59 10.73 -29.92
N GLY A 68 5.87 11.27 -28.94
CA GLY A 68 4.59 11.95 -29.14
C GLY A 68 3.37 11.03 -29.24
N VAL A 69 3.56 9.71 -29.15
CA VAL A 69 2.46 8.74 -29.12
C VAL A 69 1.70 8.87 -27.78
N GLU A 70 0.38 8.85 -27.83
CA GLU A 70 -0.46 8.85 -26.61
C GLU A 70 -0.29 7.55 -25.86
N ILE A 71 -0.06 7.63 -24.55
CA ILE A 71 0.10 6.46 -23.68
C ILE A 71 -1.26 5.75 -23.57
N PRO A 72 -1.37 4.46 -23.98
CA PRO A 72 -2.63 3.72 -23.98
C PRO A 72 -3.15 3.43 -22.58
N GLY A 73 -4.43 3.09 -22.50
CA GLY A 73 -5.09 2.70 -21.25
C GLY A 73 -5.93 3.80 -20.60
N LYS A 74 -6.00 5.01 -21.16
CA LYS A 74 -6.93 6.06 -20.72
C LYS A 74 -8.37 5.59 -20.91
N ALA A 75 -9.21 5.70 -19.87
CA ALA A 75 -10.61 5.29 -19.94
C ALA A 75 -11.50 6.40 -20.52
N TYR A 76 -12.52 5.99 -21.26
CA TYR A 76 -13.56 6.87 -21.75
C TYR A 76 -14.92 6.14 -21.82
N HIS A 77 -15.99 6.92 -21.74
CA HIS A 77 -17.36 6.39 -21.88
C HIS A 77 -17.77 6.36 -23.33
N ASN A 78 -18.24 5.22 -23.81
CA ASN A 78 -18.83 5.09 -25.12
C ASN A 78 -20.25 5.69 -25.16
N SER A 79 -20.75 5.96 -26.36
CA SER A 79 -22.11 6.43 -26.56
C SER A 79 -23.20 5.47 -26.10
N ASN A 80 -22.89 4.18 -25.96
CA ASN A 80 -23.79 3.13 -25.44
C ASN A 80 -23.70 2.97 -23.90
N GLY A 81 -22.90 3.80 -23.20
CA GLY A 81 -22.71 3.75 -21.74
C GLY A 81 -21.74 2.69 -21.25
N THR A 82 -21.00 2.02 -22.14
CA THR A 82 -19.90 1.11 -21.76
C THR A 82 -18.57 1.85 -21.69
N ASP A 83 -17.69 1.39 -20.82
CA ASP A 83 -16.33 1.91 -20.73
C ASP A 83 -15.42 1.23 -21.74
N SER A 84 -14.52 2.01 -22.32
CA SER A 84 -13.42 1.53 -23.17
C SER A 84 -12.14 2.22 -22.80
N PHE A 85 -11.03 1.70 -23.32
CA PHE A 85 -9.69 2.21 -23.06
C PHE A 85 -9.02 2.59 -24.39
N THR A 86 -8.21 3.64 -24.34
CA THR A 86 -7.34 3.98 -25.48
C THR A 86 -6.33 2.86 -25.70
N LEU A 87 -6.04 2.59 -26.94
CA LEU A 87 -5.02 1.64 -27.39
C LEU A 87 -3.88 2.38 -28.08
N GLY A 88 -2.73 1.76 -28.18
CA GLY A 88 -1.63 2.23 -28.98
C GLY A 88 -1.93 2.22 -30.49
N PRO A 89 -1.04 2.75 -31.32
CA PRO A 89 -1.26 2.89 -32.77
C PRO A 89 -1.58 1.58 -33.50
N ASP A 90 -1.02 0.47 -33.02
CA ASP A 90 -1.21 -0.87 -33.61
C ASP A 90 -2.25 -1.71 -32.82
N GLY A 91 -2.96 -1.08 -31.87
CA GLY A 91 -3.99 -1.71 -31.04
C GLY A 91 -3.47 -2.39 -29.77
N GLU A 92 -2.26 -2.08 -29.36
CA GLU A 92 -1.62 -2.62 -28.17
C GLU A 92 -2.06 -1.91 -26.89
N ASP A 93 -2.06 -2.64 -25.77
CA ASP A 93 -2.43 -2.16 -24.44
C ASP A 93 -1.30 -1.36 -23.76
N GLU A 94 -0.06 -1.47 -24.27
CA GLU A 94 1.12 -0.76 -23.79
C GLU A 94 2.04 -0.40 -24.96
N ILE A 95 2.80 0.67 -24.82
CA ILE A 95 3.74 1.13 -25.87
C ILE A 95 5.16 1.22 -25.33
N THR A 96 6.11 1.15 -26.26
CA THR A 96 7.52 1.43 -25.97
C THR A 96 7.77 2.93 -25.91
N GLY A 97 8.59 3.34 -24.94
CA GLY A 97 9.08 4.71 -24.78
C GLY A 97 10.46 4.71 -24.14
N LYS A 98 10.94 5.91 -23.86
CA LYS A 98 12.17 6.15 -23.10
C LYS A 98 11.83 6.86 -21.79
N ILE A 99 12.56 6.52 -20.74
CA ILE A 99 12.52 7.19 -19.45
C ILE A 99 13.91 7.69 -19.12
N SER A 100 14.01 8.94 -18.71
CA SER A 100 15.22 9.55 -18.18
C SER A 100 14.92 10.10 -16.78
N ILE A 101 15.77 9.77 -15.81
CA ILE A 101 15.63 10.23 -14.43
C ILE A 101 16.85 11.05 -14.06
N TYR A 102 16.59 12.28 -13.67
CA TYR A 102 17.57 13.24 -13.17
C TYR A 102 17.40 13.32 -11.66
N ASP A 103 18.39 12.85 -10.94
CA ASP A 103 18.38 12.79 -9.48
C ASP A 103 19.74 13.25 -8.93
N ASN A 104 19.86 14.56 -8.78
CA ASN A 104 21.07 15.16 -8.23
C ASN A 104 20.95 15.23 -6.69
N SER A 105 21.64 14.36 -6.00
CA SER A 105 21.56 14.23 -4.54
C SER A 105 22.14 15.43 -3.76
N SER A 106 22.91 16.30 -4.38
CA SER A 106 23.60 17.43 -3.73
C SER A 106 23.08 18.80 -4.15
N ASN A 107 22.33 18.88 -5.25
CA ASN A 107 21.80 20.12 -5.82
C ASN A 107 20.40 19.89 -6.40
N ASN A 108 19.79 20.95 -6.91
CA ASN A 108 18.57 20.80 -7.69
C ASN A 108 18.81 19.96 -8.94
N SER A 109 17.78 19.19 -9.33
CA SER A 109 17.77 18.37 -10.53
C SER A 109 17.20 19.18 -11.71
N HIS A 110 17.84 19.08 -12.87
CA HIS A 110 17.42 19.74 -14.11
C HIS A 110 17.30 18.70 -15.23
N PRO A 111 16.36 18.84 -16.17
CA PRO A 111 16.28 17.96 -17.33
C PRO A 111 17.50 18.02 -18.28
N ASP A 112 18.35 19.03 -18.12
CA ASP A 112 19.59 19.22 -18.90
C ASP A 112 20.85 18.71 -18.16
N ASP A 113 20.70 18.18 -16.94
CA ASP A 113 21.80 17.59 -16.19
C ASP A 113 22.26 16.25 -16.81
N GLU A 114 23.36 15.71 -16.29
CA GLU A 114 23.74 14.33 -16.58
C GLU A 114 22.64 13.36 -16.10
N VAL A 115 22.15 12.53 -17.02
CA VAL A 115 21.09 11.56 -16.75
C VAL A 115 21.58 10.52 -15.74
N LYS A 116 20.91 10.38 -14.62
CA LYS A 116 21.22 9.37 -13.62
C LYS A 116 20.81 7.97 -14.06
N ILE A 117 19.63 7.86 -14.68
CA ILE A 117 19.09 6.61 -15.21
C ILE A 117 18.46 6.91 -16.55
N GLU A 118 18.87 6.17 -17.57
CA GLU A 118 18.23 6.14 -18.88
C GLU A 118 17.89 4.71 -19.24
N SER A 119 16.66 4.47 -19.69
CA SER A 119 16.21 3.14 -20.10
C SER A 119 15.13 3.23 -21.14
N SER A 120 15.06 2.22 -22.01
CA SER A 120 13.81 1.94 -22.70
C SER A 120 12.78 1.41 -21.70
N MET A 121 11.51 1.56 -22.01
CA MET A 121 10.42 1.07 -21.15
C MET A 121 9.21 0.67 -21.97
N LEU A 122 8.39 -0.19 -21.36
CA LEU A 122 7.00 -0.40 -21.73
C LEU A 122 6.13 0.38 -20.75
N ILE A 123 5.15 1.12 -21.27
CA ILE A 123 4.33 2.02 -20.47
C ILE A 123 2.86 1.98 -20.87
N HIS A 124 1.98 2.02 -19.87
CA HIS A 124 0.54 2.23 -20.05
C HIS A 124 -0.07 2.99 -18.87
N VAL A 125 -1.24 3.60 -19.10
CA VAL A 125 -2.05 4.21 -18.03
C VAL A 125 -2.64 3.10 -17.17
N ARG A 126 -2.37 3.15 -15.86
CA ARG A 126 -2.82 2.15 -14.90
C ARG A 126 -4.00 2.60 -14.05
N GLY A 127 -4.57 1.63 -13.35
CA GLY A 127 -5.68 1.81 -12.42
C GLY A 127 -6.98 1.23 -12.97
N ASN A 128 -8.08 1.57 -12.32
CA ASN A 128 -9.42 1.27 -12.79
C ASN A 128 -10.21 2.59 -12.98
N SER A 129 -10.85 3.09 -11.94
CA SER A 129 -11.53 4.40 -11.97
C SER A 129 -10.56 5.57 -12.20
N SER A 130 -9.32 5.47 -11.72
CA SER A 130 -8.28 6.49 -11.94
C SER A 130 -7.84 6.64 -13.40
N ARG A 131 -8.16 5.69 -14.28
CA ARG A 131 -7.94 5.84 -15.73
C ARG A 131 -8.78 6.94 -16.38
N PHE A 132 -9.85 7.38 -15.72
CA PHE A 132 -10.65 8.53 -16.16
C PHE A 132 -10.04 9.88 -15.77
N PHE A 133 -9.09 9.89 -14.84
CA PHE A 133 -8.50 11.14 -14.33
C PHE A 133 -7.56 11.78 -15.34
N ASP A 134 -7.59 13.11 -15.44
CA ASP A 134 -6.70 13.84 -16.34
C ASP A 134 -5.23 13.72 -15.95
N LYS A 135 -4.94 13.62 -14.66
CA LYS A 135 -3.62 13.27 -14.13
C LYS A 135 -3.52 11.74 -14.01
N SER A 136 -3.08 11.12 -15.08
CA SER A 136 -2.95 9.65 -15.16
C SER A 136 -1.82 9.12 -14.30
N GLY A 137 -2.04 7.97 -13.67
CA GLY A 137 -0.96 7.14 -13.14
C GLY A 137 -0.46 6.16 -14.20
N TYR A 138 0.80 5.76 -14.12
CA TYR A 138 1.44 4.91 -15.12
C TYR A 138 2.04 3.64 -14.49
N SER A 139 1.95 2.54 -15.22
CA SER A 139 2.75 1.34 -15.02
C SER A 139 3.94 1.39 -15.95
N ILE A 140 5.13 1.15 -15.44
CA ILE A 140 6.38 1.23 -16.16
C ILE A 140 7.14 -0.07 -15.98
N ARG A 141 7.57 -0.67 -17.09
CA ARG A 141 8.51 -1.79 -17.10
C ARG A 141 9.75 -1.40 -17.87
N LEU A 142 10.88 -1.32 -17.17
CA LEU A 142 12.17 -0.98 -17.77
C LEU A 142 12.69 -2.17 -18.58
N ILE A 143 13.16 -1.90 -19.78
CA ILE A 143 13.72 -2.87 -20.69
C ILE A 143 15.04 -2.37 -21.27
N ASP A 144 15.92 -3.27 -21.62
CA ASP A 144 17.14 -2.98 -22.36
C ASP A 144 16.89 -2.87 -23.89
N GLU A 145 17.95 -2.68 -24.66
CA GLU A 145 17.90 -2.56 -26.12
C GLU A 145 17.39 -3.84 -26.81
N ASP A 146 17.57 -4.99 -26.17
CA ASP A 146 17.11 -6.30 -26.64
C ASP A 146 15.68 -6.63 -26.17
N GLY A 147 15.02 -5.70 -25.44
CA GLY A 147 13.68 -5.87 -24.90
C GLY A 147 13.63 -6.77 -23.65
N GLN A 148 14.79 -7.09 -23.03
CA GLN A 148 14.86 -7.83 -21.80
C GLN A 148 14.65 -6.92 -20.58
N GLN A 149 14.36 -7.52 -19.42
CA GLN A 149 14.15 -6.79 -18.17
C GLN A 149 15.42 -6.02 -17.75
N ASN A 150 15.30 -4.71 -17.59
CA ASN A 150 16.37 -3.84 -17.10
C ASN A 150 16.12 -3.48 -15.63
N SER A 151 16.70 -4.25 -14.70
CA SER A 151 16.53 -4.02 -13.26
C SER A 151 17.55 -3.01 -12.74
N VAL A 152 17.08 -1.82 -12.40
CA VAL A 152 17.89 -0.73 -11.86
C VAL A 152 17.31 -0.18 -10.56
N SER A 153 18.15 0.43 -9.72
CA SER A 153 17.73 1.18 -8.54
C SER A 153 17.24 2.56 -8.96
N VAL A 154 15.99 2.88 -8.69
CA VAL A 154 15.36 4.16 -9.01
C VAL A 154 15.27 5.02 -7.75
N MET A 155 15.86 6.23 -7.76
CA MET A 155 15.80 7.18 -6.62
C MET A 155 16.22 6.55 -5.29
N GLY A 156 17.24 5.67 -5.32
CA GLY A 156 17.73 4.97 -4.12
C GLY A 156 16.86 3.82 -3.61
N MET A 157 15.73 3.53 -4.25
CA MET A 157 14.90 2.35 -3.96
C MET A 157 15.56 1.09 -4.53
N GLY A 158 15.19 -0.08 -4.03
CA GLY A 158 15.74 -1.37 -4.44
C GLY A 158 15.63 -1.64 -5.95
N LYS A 159 16.56 -2.45 -6.48
CA LYS A 159 16.62 -2.74 -7.92
C LYS A 159 15.43 -3.55 -8.39
N HIS A 160 14.77 -3.08 -9.41
CA HIS A 160 13.73 -3.81 -10.13
C HIS A 160 13.47 -3.20 -11.50
N HIS A 161 12.77 -3.92 -12.35
CA HIS A 161 12.35 -3.43 -13.67
C HIS A 161 10.91 -2.90 -13.69
N GLU A 162 10.08 -3.23 -12.68
CA GLU A 162 8.68 -2.79 -12.59
C GLU A 162 8.51 -1.65 -11.60
N TRP A 163 7.89 -0.57 -12.05
CA TRP A 163 7.64 0.64 -11.28
C TRP A 163 6.24 1.18 -11.52
N VAL A 164 5.75 1.96 -10.57
CA VAL A 164 4.48 2.66 -10.67
C VAL A 164 4.70 4.14 -10.44
N LEU A 165 4.28 4.97 -11.40
CA LEU A 165 4.12 6.41 -11.20
C LEU A 165 2.67 6.69 -10.79
N HIS A 166 2.48 7.03 -9.54
CA HIS A 166 1.17 7.39 -9.02
C HIS A 166 0.95 8.90 -9.17
N GLY A 167 -0.06 9.27 -9.98
CA GLY A 167 -0.49 10.66 -10.20
C GLY A 167 -1.67 11.01 -9.29
N PRO A 168 -1.47 11.70 -8.17
CA PRO A 168 -2.57 12.08 -7.29
C PRO A 168 -3.45 13.12 -7.97
N TYR A 169 -4.72 12.79 -8.19
CA TYR A 169 -5.72 13.66 -8.81
C TYR A 169 -6.84 14.05 -7.85
N LEU A 170 -7.54 13.06 -7.26
CA LEU A 170 -8.54 13.31 -6.22
C LEU A 170 -7.88 13.63 -4.88
N ASP A 171 -6.72 13.04 -4.60
CA ASP A 171 -5.95 13.39 -3.42
C ASP A 171 -5.30 14.77 -3.56
N LYS A 172 -6.03 15.80 -3.13
CA LYS A 172 -5.57 17.20 -3.18
C LYS A 172 -4.45 17.49 -2.19
N THR A 173 -4.21 16.60 -1.21
CA THR A 173 -3.04 16.74 -0.33
C THR A 173 -1.74 16.32 -1.01
N LEU A 174 -1.81 15.51 -2.09
CA LEU A 174 -0.69 14.93 -2.83
C LEU A 174 0.12 13.88 -2.05
N ILE A 175 -0.14 13.69 -0.74
CA ILE A 175 0.75 12.98 0.17
C ILE A 175 0.20 11.67 0.73
N ARG A 176 -1.09 11.31 0.53
CA ARG A 176 -1.69 10.13 1.19
C ARG A 176 -0.94 8.83 0.90
N ASN A 177 -0.66 8.51 -0.35
CA ASN A 177 0.09 7.30 -0.68
C ASN A 177 1.52 7.33 -0.12
N TYR A 178 2.23 8.46 -0.26
CA TYR A 178 3.57 8.62 0.28
C TYR A 178 3.61 8.39 1.80
N MET A 179 2.71 9.04 2.51
CA MET A 179 2.63 8.98 3.97
C MET A 179 2.30 7.56 4.46
N TRP A 180 1.22 6.97 3.96
CA TRP A 180 0.74 5.70 4.48
C TRP A 180 1.59 4.50 4.06
N TYR A 181 2.23 4.52 2.89
CA TYR A 181 3.22 3.50 2.55
C TYR A 181 4.45 3.57 3.45
N ASN A 182 4.92 4.77 3.76
CA ASN A 182 6.05 4.94 4.66
C ASN A 182 5.73 4.56 6.10
N ILE A 183 4.53 4.90 6.60
CA ILE A 183 4.08 4.46 7.92
C ILE A 183 3.93 2.93 7.95
N ALA A 184 3.32 2.34 6.93
CA ALA A 184 3.23 0.89 6.82
C ALA A 184 4.61 0.22 6.80
N GLY A 185 5.59 0.80 6.10
CA GLY A 185 6.95 0.29 6.05
C GLY A 185 7.73 0.41 7.35
N GLN A 186 7.24 1.16 8.35
CA GLN A 186 7.81 1.20 9.69
C GLN A 186 7.27 0.11 10.62
N ILE A 187 6.17 -0.54 10.26
CA ILE A 187 5.47 -1.49 11.14
C ILE A 187 5.22 -2.87 10.53
N MET A 188 5.28 -2.98 9.21
CA MET A 188 5.07 -4.24 8.47
C MET A 188 6.37 -4.74 7.87
N ASP A 189 6.51 -6.04 7.68
CA ASP A 189 7.68 -6.66 7.05
C ASP A 189 7.96 -6.14 5.63
N TYR A 190 6.91 -5.82 4.89
CA TYR A 190 7.01 -5.24 3.56
C TYR A 190 5.87 -4.27 3.29
N ALA A 191 6.23 -3.09 2.86
CA ALA A 191 5.37 -2.13 2.19
C ALA A 191 6.16 -1.46 1.05
N PRO A 192 5.53 -1.12 -0.08
CA PRO A 192 6.22 -0.51 -1.21
C PRO A 192 7.02 0.72 -0.81
N GLU A 193 8.27 0.83 -1.24
CA GLU A 193 9.01 2.08 -1.13
C GLU A 193 8.46 3.13 -2.09
N VAL A 194 8.55 4.38 -1.68
CA VAL A 194 7.98 5.51 -2.41
C VAL A 194 8.88 6.73 -2.37
N ARG A 195 8.92 7.49 -3.48
CA ARG A 195 9.64 8.76 -3.58
C ARG A 195 8.81 9.76 -4.37
N PHE A 196 8.81 11.01 -3.93
CA PHE A 196 8.28 12.11 -4.73
C PHE A 196 9.20 12.41 -5.91
N CYS A 197 8.59 12.76 -7.02
CA CYS A 197 9.30 13.25 -8.22
C CYS A 197 8.39 14.18 -9.02
N GLU A 198 9.00 15.00 -9.87
CA GLU A 198 8.28 15.82 -10.84
C GLU A 198 8.38 15.20 -12.23
N VAL A 199 7.29 15.19 -12.99
CA VAL A 199 7.16 14.37 -14.20
C VAL A 199 6.90 15.23 -15.43
N PHE A 200 7.65 14.94 -16.50
CA PHE A 200 7.39 15.40 -17.85
C PHE A 200 6.99 14.24 -18.75
N VAL A 201 6.01 14.44 -19.62
CA VAL A 201 5.61 13.47 -20.65
C VAL A 201 5.60 14.19 -22.00
N ASN A 202 6.41 13.73 -22.94
CA ASN A 202 6.56 14.32 -24.27
C ASN A 202 6.79 15.86 -24.20
N GLY A 203 7.72 16.27 -23.34
CA GLY A 203 8.09 17.66 -23.13
C GLY A 203 7.07 18.52 -22.37
N LYS A 204 5.95 17.95 -21.91
CA LYS A 204 4.93 18.67 -21.13
C LYS A 204 5.06 18.31 -19.66
N TYR A 205 5.17 19.32 -18.81
CA TYR A 205 5.16 19.13 -17.36
C TYR A 205 3.80 18.60 -16.89
N ARG A 206 3.83 17.54 -16.08
CA ARG A 206 2.64 16.82 -15.58
C ARG A 206 2.44 16.97 -14.06
N GLY A 207 3.33 17.69 -13.38
CA GLY A 207 3.24 17.96 -11.96
C GLY A 207 3.96 16.95 -11.07
N LEU A 208 3.62 17.00 -9.80
CA LEU A 208 4.17 16.16 -8.73
C LEU A 208 3.56 14.76 -8.75
N TYR A 209 4.39 13.75 -8.75
CA TYR A 209 4.03 12.32 -8.70
C TYR A 209 4.72 11.61 -7.53
N VAL A 210 4.25 10.41 -7.25
CA VAL A 210 4.92 9.47 -6.34
C VAL A 210 5.38 8.26 -7.16
N MET A 211 6.69 8.07 -7.26
CA MET A 211 7.29 6.84 -7.78
C MET A 211 7.18 5.78 -6.70
N CYS A 212 6.57 4.65 -7.03
CA CYS A 212 6.31 3.54 -6.12
C CYS A 212 6.92 2.25 -6.64
N GLU A 213 7.36 1.40 -5.74
CA GLU A 213 7.58 0.00 -6.04
C GLU A 213 6.25 -0.69 -6.42
N SER A 214 6.29 -1.55 -7.43
CA SER A 214 5.22 -2.53 -7.63
C SER A 214 5.32 -3.65 -6.58
N ILE A 215 4.19 -4.17 -6.10
CA ILE A 215 4.20 -5.36 -5.24
C ILE A 215 4.42 -6.57 -6.14
N THR A 216 5.62 -7.12 -6.08
CA THR A 216 6.04 -8.29 -6.87
C THR A 216 7.17 -9.03 -6.17
N ALA A 217 7.53 -10.22 -6.64
CA ALA A 217 8.68 -10.95 -6.13
C ALA A 217 9.98 -10.39 -6.72
N GLY A 218 11.01 -10.31 -5.91
CA GLY A 218 12.34 -9.85 -6.30
C GLY A 218 13.32 -9.84 -5.13
N GLU A 219 14.60 -9.72 -5.44
CA GLU A 219 15.66 -9.66 -4.43
C GLU A 219 15.46 -8.44 -3.51
N ASP A 220 15.13 -7.29 -4.10
CA ASP A 220 14.85 -6.04 -3.40
C ASP A 220 13.34 -5.73 -3.34
N ARG A 221 12.47 -6.73 -3.38
CA ARG A 221 11.01 -6.69 -3.24
C ARG A 221 10.57 -7.78 -2.25
N LEU A 222 9.45 -8.43 -2.49
CA LEU A 222 9.08 -9.63 -1.76
C LEU A 222 10.06 -10.75 -2.08
N GLN A 223 10.86 -11.14 -1.09
CA GLN A 223 11.86 -12.20 -1.23
C GLN A 223 11.19 -13.57 -1.15
N LEU A 224 10.48 -13.94 -2.22
CA LEU A 224 9.78 -15.20 -2.34
C LEU A 224 10.72 -16.27 -2.94
N LYS A 225 10.96 -17.33 -2.19
CA LYS A 225 11.83 -18.44 -2.63
C LYS A 225 11.16 -19.29 -3.67
N VAL A 226 11.96 -19.81 -4.59
CA VAL A 226 11.56 -20.80 -5.57
C VAL A 226 12.24 -22.12 -5.21
N ASP A 227 11.46 -23.22 -5.16
CA ASP A 227 12.06 -24.55 -5.05
C ASP A 227 12.76 -24.90 -6.36
N LYS A 228 14.10 -24.80 -6.34
CA LYS A 228 14.95 -25.05 -7.51
C LYS A 228 15.13 -26.55 -7.82
N LYS A 229 14.76 -27.45 -6.89
CA LYS A 229 14.99 -28.90 -7.09
C LYS A 229 13.93 -29.52 -7.98
N ASP A 230 12.67 -29.28 -7.68
CA ASP A 230 11.57 -29.96 -8.34
C ASP A 230 10.62 -29.01 -9.08
N ASN A 231 10.74 -27.70 -8.85
CA ASN A 231 9.85 -26.65 -9.40
C ASN A 231 8.35 -26.96 -9.21
N THR A 232 8.04 -27.69 -8.12
CA THR A 232 6.69 -28.17 -7.81
C THR A 232 5.94 -27.22 -6.87
N PHE A 233 6.67 -26.39 -6.15
CA PHE A 233 6.13 -25.35 -5.25
C PHE A 233 7.05 -24.14 -5.18
N THR A 234 6.50 -22.97 -4.87
CA THR A 234 7.22 -21.70 -4.76
C THR A 234 6.55 -20.81 -3.73
N GLY A 235 7.25 -19.83 -3.21
CA GLY A 235 6.60 -18.69 -2.59
C GLY A 235 5.65 -18.03 -3.60
N TYR A 236 4.56 -17.43 -3.15
CA TYR A 236 3.55 -16.85 -4.05
C TYR A 236 2.90 -15.60 -3.49
N LEU A 237 2.41 -14.78 -4.42
CA LEU A 237 1.70 -13.55 -4.17
C LEU A 237 0.30 -13.62 -4.78
N LEU A 238 -0.70 -13.33 -3.99
CA LEU A 238 -2.09 -13.24 -4.41
C LEU A 238 -2.58 -11.81 -4.33
N ARG A 239 -3.52 -11.45 -5.21
CA ARG A 239 -4.20 -10.16 -5.19
C ARG A 239 -5.71 -10.35 -5.32
N LEU A 240 -6.45 -9.75 -4.40
CA LEU A 240 -7.90 -9.59 -4.53
C LEU A 240 -8.20 -8.26 -5.22
N ASP A 241 -8.84 -8.34 -6.39
CA ASP A 241 -9.17 -7.17 -7.19
C ASP A 241 -10.30 -7.50 -8.19
N ARG A 242 -10.61 -6.53 -9.06
CA ARG A 242 -11.44 -6.77 -10.24
C ARG A 242 -10.71 -7.66 -11.24
N GLY A 243 -11.43 -8.49 -11.94
CA GLY A 243 -10.85 -9.38 -12.95
C GLY A 243 -11.92 -10.14 -13.73
N SER A 244 -11.50 -10.89 -14.74
CA SER A 244 -12.35 -11.83 -15.46
C SER A 244 -12.47 -13.14 -14.67
N GLU A 245 -13.68 -13.69 -14.57
CA GLU A 245 -13.94 -14.95 -13.82
C GLU A 245 -13.30 -16.18 -14.48
N THR A 246 -12.83 -16.08 -15.71
CA THR A 246 -12.34 -17.21 -16.50
C THR A 246 -10.82 -17.31 -16.63
N GLU A 247 -10.07 -16.44 -15.93
CA GLU A 247 -8.60 -16.47 -16.04
C GLU A 247 -7.98 -17.68 -15.32
N PHE A 248 -6.97 -18.29 -15.94
CA PHE A 248 -6.26 -19.44 -15.39
C PHE A 248 -5.64 -19.19 -14.00
N LYS A 249 -5.23 -17.96 -13.74
CA LYS A 249 -4.63 -17.54 -12.45
C LYS A 249 -5.63 -17.33 -11.32
N ASN A 250 -6.93 -17.46 -11.57
CA ASN A 250 -7.95 -17.24 -10.53
C ASN A 250 -7.98 -18.39 -9.53
N ILE A 251 -8.24 -18.00 -8.27
CA ILE A 251 -8.42 -18.90 -7.13
C ILE A 251 -9.81 -18.66 -6.56
N GLU A 252 -10.54 -19.74 -6.29
CA GLU A 252 -11.79 -19.65 -5.52
C GLU A 252 -11.47 -19.46 -4.04
N THR A 253 -12.28 -18.65 -3.35
CA THR A 253 -12.15 -18.38 -1.92
C THR A 253 -13.49 -18.52 -1.22
N PHE A 254 -13.48 -18.97 0.03
CA PHE A 254 -14.67 -18.98 0.88
C PHE A 254 -15.23 -17.57 1.11
N CYS A 255 -14.39 -16.55 1.15
CA CYS A 255 -14.82 -15.17 1.31
C CYS A 255 -15.74 -14.70 0.19
N ASN A 256 -15.51 -15.11 -1.05
CA ASN A 256 -16.37 -14.75 -2.17
C ASN A 256 -17.78 -15.32 -2.00
N TYR A 257 -17.90 -16.54 -1.52
CA TYR A 257 -19.20 -17.20 -1.31
C TYR A 257 -19.92 -16.71 -0.05
N THR A 258 -19.20 -16.61 1.06
CA THR A 258 -19.76 -16.30 2.37
C THR A 258 -20.29 -14.87 2.44
N TYR A 259 -19.62 -13.91 1.81
CA TYR A 259 -19.96 -12.49 1.89
C TYR A 259 -20.50 -11.93 0.58
N ARG A 260 -20.76 -12.77 -0.41
CA ARG A 260 -21.18 -12.35 -1.75
C ARG A 260 -20.22 -11.33 -2.38
N ASN A 261 -18.96 -11.39 -1.98
CA ASN A 261 -17.93 -10.57 -2.59
C ASN A 261 -17.62 -11.14 -3.99
N LYS A 262 -17.97 -10.38 -5.03
CA LYS A 262 -17.76 -10.76 -6.43
C LYS A 262 -16.37 -10.41 -6.95
N LYS A 263 -15.41 -10.15 -6.06
CA LYS A 263 -14.03 -9.85 -6.47
C LYS A 263 -13.25 -11.14 -6.68
N ILE A 264 -12.23 -11.04 -7.51
CA ILE A 264 -11.42 -12.18 -7.95
C ILE A 264 -10.12 -12.19 -7.16
N LEU A 265 -9.81 -13.32 -6.54
CA LEU A 265 -8.48 -13.58 -6.00
C LEU A 265 -7.63 -14.22 -7.10
N ASN A 266 -6.54 -13.55 -7.46
CA ASN A 266 -5.64 -14.07 -8.50
C ASN A 266 -4.21 -14.28 -8.01
N ILE A 267 -3.51 -15.25 -8.62
CA ILE A 267 -2.07 -15.44 -8.47
C ILE A 267 -1.39 -14.32 -9.28
N VAL A 268 -0.62 -13.45 -8.61
CA VAL A 268 0.21 -12.42 -9.24
C VAL A 268 1.61 -12.95 -9.47
N TYR A 269 2.15 -13.67 -8.48
CA TYR A 269 3.42 -14.38 -8.60
C TYR A 269 3.22 -15.83 -8.18
N PRO A 270 3.79 -16.80 -8.91
CA PRO A 270 4.55 -16.63 -10.16
C PRO A 270 3.70 -16.05 -11.30
N GLY A 271 4.34 -15.28 -12.18
CA GLY A 271 3.68 -14.69 -13.35
C GLY A 271 3.22 -15.76 -14.36
N ASN A 272 2.34 -15.38 -15.28
CA ASN A 272 1.70 -16.30 -16.24
C ASN A 272 2.68 -17.19 -16.99
N ALA A 273 3.87 -16.70 -17.35
CA ALA A 273 4.89 -17.47 -18.08
C ALA A 273 5.45 -18.66 -17.26
N ASN A 274 5.41 -18.57 -15.94
CA ASN A 274 5.99 -19.54 -15.02
C ASN A 274 4.92 -20.36 -14.27
N LEU A 275 3.64 -20.00 -14.41
CA LEU A 275 2.53 -20.67 -13.76
C LEU A 275 2.00 -21.82 -14.63
N ASN A 276 2.30 -23.05 -14.24
CA ASN A 276 1.73 -24.26 -14.85
C ASN A 276 0.57 -24.84 -14.02
N THR A 277 -0.08 -25.87 -14.51
CA THR A 277 -1.24 -26.52 -13.87
C THR A 277 -0.90 -27.13 -12.50
N GLU A 278 0.27 -27.76 -12.38
CA GLU A 278 0.70 -28.44 -11.15
C GLU A 278 1.03 -27.41 -10.07
N LEU A 279 1.79 -26.36 -10.42
CA LEU A 279 2.13 -25.28 -9.51
C LEU A 279 0.88 -24.49 -9.06
N ARG A 280 -0.01 -24.19 -10.01
CA ARG A 280 -1.30 -23.57 -9.68
C ARG A 280 -2.09 -24.42 -8.69
N LYS A 281 -2.17 -25.74 -8.94
CA LYS A 281 -2.87 -26.65 -8.03
C LYS A 281 -2.25 -26.66 -6.64
N ALA A 282 -0.93 -26.70 -6.53
CA ALA A 282 -0.22 -26.67 -5.25
C ALA A 282 -0.51 -25.37 -4.47
N ILE A 283 -0.51 -24.22 -5.14
CA ILE A 283 -0.86 -22.93 -4.52
C ILE A 283 -2.32 -22.93 -4.04
N ILE A 284 -3.25 -23.43 -4.86
CA ILE A 284 -4.68 -23.52 -4.47
C ILE A 284 -4.86 -24.45 -3.27
N ASP A 285 -4.20 -25.59 -3.25
CA ASP A 285 -4.31 -26.57 -2.15
C ASP A 285 -3.78 -25.97 -0.83
N ASP A 286 -2.63 -25.28 -0.87
CA ASP A 286 -2.03 -24.62 0.28
C ASP A 286 -2.90 -23.45 0.81
N PHE A 287 -3.38 -22.60 -0.10
CA PHE A 287 -4.28 -21.50 0.26
C PHE A 287 -5.63 -22.02 0.82
N SER A 288 -6.20 -23.06 0.18
CA SER A 288 -7.45 -23.67 0.63
C SER A 288 -7.33 -24.28 2.03
N LEU A 289 -6.15 -24.77 2.39
CA LEU A 289 -5.91 -25.32 3.72
C LEU A 289 -5.98 -24.23 4.80
N PHE A 290 -5.44 -23.05 4.51
CA PHE A 290 -5.61 -21.88 5.38
C PHE A 290 -7.09 -21.54 5.57
N GLU A 291 -7.85 -21.36 4.48
CA GLU A 291 -9.26 -20.99 4.59
C GLU A 291 -10.09 -22.07 5.27
N LYS A 292 -9.89 -23.36 4.94
CA LYS A 292 -10.58 -24.48 5.58
C LYS A 292 -10.34 -24.49 7.09
N THR A 293 -9.11 -24.21 7.51
CA THR A 293 -8.79 -24.12 8.93
C THR A 293 -9.49 -22.93 9.57
N LEU A 294 -9.41 -21.75 8.97
CA LEU A 294 -10.03 -20.54 9.52
C LEU A 294 -11.55 -20.63 9.64
N TYR A 295 -12.21 -21.40 8.75
CA TYR A 295 -13.67 -21.61 8.79
C TYR A 295 -14.08 -22.91 9.48
N SER A 296 -13.14 -23.64 10.09
CA SER A 296 -13.43 -24.84 10.88
C SER A 296 -13.95 -24.51 12.28
N TYR A 297 -14.49 -25.51 12.98
CA TYR A 297 -14.99 -25.35 14.35
C TYR A 297 -13.88 -25.00 15.34
N ASP A 298 -12.71 -25.60 15.16
CA ASP A 298 -11.51 -25.47 16.01
C ASP A 298 -10.49 -24.45 15.43
N TYR A 299 -10.97 -23.46 14.69
CA TYR A 299 -10.17 -22.49 13.95
C TYR A 299 -9.12 -21.74 14.78
N ASN A 300 -9.34 -21.57 16.08
CA ASN A 300 -8.46 -20.86 17.01
C ASN A 300 -7.79 -21.81 18.03
N SER A 301 -7.72 -23.11 17.74
CA SER A 301 -7.00 -24.03 18.63
C SER A 301 -5.47 -23.91 18.46
N ASP A 302 -4.73 -24.04 19.56
CA ASP A 302 -3.25 -23.99 19.56
C ASP A 302 -2.60 -25.00 18.62
N SER A 303 -3.23 -26.18 18.46
CA SER A 303 -2.66 -27.30 17.71
C SER A 303 -3.04 -27.30 16.23
N TYR A 304 -4.19 -26.76 15.86
CA TYR A 304 -4.75 -26.87 14.50
C TYR A 304 -5.31 -25.56 13.96
N GLY A 305 -5.27 -24.48 14.74
CA GLY A 305 -5.87 -23.20 14.40
C GLY A 305 -5.12 -22.39 13.34
N TYR A 306 -5.70 -21.26 12.99
CA TYR A 306 -5.24 -20.34 11.93
C TYR A 306 -3.83 -19.81 12.18
N GLU A 307 -3.36 -19.71 13.42
CA GLU A 307 -2.01 -19.21 13.75
C GLU A 307 -0.87 -20.04 13.14
N LYS A 308 -1.17 -21.25 12.67
CA LYS A 308 -0.20 -22.05 11.90
C LYS A 308 0.02 -21.53 10.48
N TYR A 309 -0.96 -20.85 9.93
CA TYR A 309 -0.98 -20.46 8.52
C TYR A 309 -0.71 -18.97 8.32
N ILE A 310 -1.08 -18.14 9.28
CA ILE A 310 -0.89 -16.68 9.16
C ILE A 310 0.18 -16.16 10.11
N ASP A 311 0.87 -15.14 9.68
CA ASP A 311 1.63 -14.25 10.56
C ASP A 311 0.63 -13.31 11.24
N VAL A 312 0.37 -13.59 12.52
CA VAL A 312 -0.67 -12.88 13.28
C VAL A 312 -0.36 -11.40 13.39
N GLN A 313 0.92 -11.04 13.56
CA GLN A 313 1.33 -9.63 13.65
C GLN A 313 1.06 -8.89 12.33
N SER A 314 1.41 -9.48 11.20
CA SER A 314 1.12 -8.91 9.88
C SER A 314 -0.38 -8.67 9.65
N PHE A 315 -1.22 -9.59 10.12
CA PHE A 315 -2.68 -9.43 10.02
C PHE A 315 -3.20 -8.35 10.96
N VAL A 316 -2.67 -8.25 12.17
CA VAL A 316 -3.02 -7.22 13.15
C VAL A 316 -2.63 -5.83 12.64
N ASP A 317 -1.41 -5.66 12.14
CA ASP A 317 -0.92 -4.37 11.61
C ASP A 317 -1.71 -3.94 10.37
N TYR A 318 -1.99 -4.88 9.46
CA TYR A 318 -2.83 -4.61 8.28
C TYR A 318 -4.26 -4.19 8.69
N PHE A 319 -4.86 -4.87 9.67
CA PHE A 319 -6.16 -4.47 10.24
C PHE A 319 -6.11 -3.05 10.77
N ILE A 320 -5.16 -2.74 11.65
CA ILE A 320 -5.08 -1.44 12.31
C ILE A 320 -4.88 -0.30 11.30
N LEU A 321 -3.97 -0.46 10.34
CA LEU A 321 -3.71 0.57 9.32
C LEU A 321 -4.95 0.87 8.49
N ASN A 322 -5.64 -0.16 8.01
CA ASN A 322 -6.80 0.02 7.16
C ASN A 322 -8.04 0.47 7.95
N GLU A 323 -8.17 0.04 9.21
CA GLU A 323 -9.20 0.52 10.12
C GLU A 323 -8.98 1.99 10.49
N PHE A 324 -7.75 2.37 10.86
CA PHE A 324 -7.41 3.75 11.23
C PHE A 324 -7.63 4.72 10.07
N THR A 325 -7.16 4.36 8.89
CA THR A 325 -7.25 5.20 7.69
C THR A 325 -8.62 5.15 7.01
N CYS A 326 -9.52 4.28 7.45
CA CYS A 326 -10.75 3.97 6.73
C CYS A 326 -10.49 3.72 5.23
N ASN A 327 -9.43 2.97 4.89
CA ASN A 327 -9.08 2.70 3.52
C ASN A 327 -10.20 1.93 2.82
N TYR A 328 -10.87 2.56 1.85
CA TYR A 328 -12.12 2.06 1.28
C TYR A 328 -11.94 0.76 0.50
N ASP A 329 -10.87 0.68 -0.28
CA ASP A 329 -10.63 -0.45 -1.18
C ASP A 329 -10.02 -1.66 -0.44
N ALA A 330 -9.33 -1.47 0.67
CA ALA A 330 -8.72 -2.55 1.42
C ALA A 330 -9.76 -3.59 1.89
N GLY A 331 -9.45 -4.87 1.69
CA GLY A 331 -10.36 -5.97 1.99
C GLY A 331 -11.39 -6.28 0.90
N TYR A 332 -11.49 -5.44 -0.13
CA TYR A 332 -12.39 -5.65 -1.29
C TYR A 332 -11.65 -5.63 -2.62
N LEU A 333 -10.69 -4.74 -2.75
CA LEU A 333 -9.89 -4.50 -3.94
C LEU A 333 -8.46 -4.20 -3.50
N SER A 334 -7.53 -4.16 -4.42
CA SER A 334 -6.17 -3.69 -4.14
C SER A 334 -5.55 -4.36 -2.90
N THR A 335 -5.94 -5.61 -2.62
CA THR A 335 -5.55 -6.34 -1.42
C THR A 335 -4.56 -7.43 -1.78
N TYR A 336 -3.36 -7.34 -1.22
CA TYR A 336 -2.26 -8.25 -1.50
C TYR A 336 -1.93 -9.09 -0.28
N ILE A 337 -1.84 -10.41 -0.48
CA ILE A 337 -1.42 -11.38 0.51
C ILE A 337 -0.37 -12.30 -0.12
N TYR A 338 0.69 -12.59 0.62
CA TYR A 338 1.80 -13.40 0.13
C TYR A 338 2.25 -14.43 1.16
N LYS A 339 2.92 -15.45 0.69
CA LYS A 339 3.50 -16.50 1.50
C LYS A 339 4.79 -17.01 0.87
N ASP A 340 5.87 -17.13 1.63
CA ASP A 340 7.06 -17.88 1.20
C ASP A 340 6.88 -19.39 1.40
N ILE A 341 7.74 -20.23 0.82
CA ILE A 341 7.61 -21.70 0.78
C ILE A 341 7.31 -22.30 2.16
N ASP A 342 8.14 -21.98 3.15
CA ASP A 342 7.99 -22.47 4.53
C ASP A 342 7.40 -21.40 5.46
N GLY A 343 6.88 -20.32 4.88
CA GLY A 343 6.40 -19.17 5.61
C GLY A 343 4.92 -19.25 5.98
N LYS A 344 4.45 -18.18 6.59
CA LYS A 344 3.05 -17.92 6.88
C LYS A 344 2.52 -16.82 5.97
N PHE A 345 1.20 -16.77 5.81
CA PHE A 345 0.56 -15.69 5.06
C PHE A 345 0.79 -14.34 5.73
N LYS A 346 1.17 -13.36 4.93
CA LYS A 346 1.37 -11.96 5.32
C LYS A 346 0.67 -11.04 4.34
N PHE A 347 0.25 -9.87 4.82
CA PHE A 347 -0.29 -8.82 3.97
C PHE A 347 0.78 -7.82 3.54
N SER A 348 0.53 -7.19 2.38
CA SER A 348 1.14 -5.92 2.01
C SER A 348 0.06 -4.90 1.72
N VAL A 349 0.31 -3.64 2.10
CA VAL A 349 -0.62 -2.54 1.85
C VAL A 349 -0.54 -2.03 0.42
N TRP A 350 -1.67 -1.52 -0.09
CA TRP A 350 -1.75 -0.87 -1.39
C TRP A 350 -2.87 0.16 -1.43
N ASP A 351 -2.65 1.25 -2.20
CA ASP A 351 -3.67 2.20 -2.64
C ASP A 351 -4.39 2.96 -1.51
N PHE A 352 -3.68 3.92 -0.90
CA PHE A 352 -4.24 4.80 0.12
C PHE A 352 -4.80 6.12 -0.44
N ASN A 353 -4.87 6.31 -1.76
CA ASN A 353 -5.37 7.54 -2.35
C ASN A 353 -6.83 7.84 -1.97
N SER A 354 -7.62 6.80 -1.68
CA SER A 354 -9.01 6.90 -1.23
C SER A 354 -9.17 6.87 0.29
N ALA A 355 -8.08 6.76 1.05
CA ALA A 355 -8.08 6.71 2.50
C ALA A 355 -8.33 8.09 3.13
N CYS A 356 -8.61 8.12 4.44
CA CYS A 356 -8.82 9.32 5.22
C CYS A 356 -9.91 10.22 4.60
N ASP A 357 -11.09 9.63 4.36
CA ASP A 357 -12.28 10.30 3.83
C ASP A 357 -12.10 10.92 2.42
N ASN A 358 -11.13 10.44 1.64
CA ASN A 358 -10.88 10.89 0.26
C ASN A 358 -11.56 9.98 -0.78
N TYR A 359 -12.60 9.28 -0.41
CA TYR A 359 -13.36 8.44 -1.32
C TYR A 359 -14.55 9.20 -1.92
N ARG A 360 -15.01 8.73 -3.08
CA ARG A 360 -16.14 9.36 -3.81
C ARG A 360 -17.36 9.61 -2.93
N GLU A 361 -17.74 8.61 -2.12
CA GLU A 361 -18.84 8.71 -1.17
C GLU A 361 -18.31 8.93 0.27
N PRO A 362 -19.08 9.54 1.18
CA PRO A 362 -18.66 9.73 2.55
C PRO A 362 -18.35 8.40 3.25
N ILE A 363 -17.34 8.44 4.11
CA ILE A 363 -16.96 7.31 4.94
C ILE A 363 -17.29 7.64 6.39
N GLU A 364 -18.03 6.74 7.06
CA GLU A 364 -18.30 6.86 8.49
C GLU A 364 -16.98 6.82 9.27
N LYS A 365 -16.77 7.82 10.13
CA LYS A 365 -15.55 7.97 10.94
C LYS A 365 -15.71 7.41 12.36
N ASP A 366 -16.95 7.09 12.76
CA ASP A 366 -17.40 6.74 14.10
C ASP A 366 -17.94 5.30 14.20
N GLY A 367 -17.41 4.38 13.41
CA GLY A 367 -17.73 2.95 13.40
C GLY A 367 -16.52 2.10 13.05
N PHE A 368 -16.58 0.80 13.36
CA PHE A 368 -15.62 -0.16 12.82
C PHE A 368 -16.00 -0.54 11.40
N ARG A 369 -15.01 -0.57 10.52
CA ARG A 369 -15.20 -0.90 9.11
C ARG A 369 -14.61 -2.25 8.73
N PHE A 370 -13.43 -2.55 9.27
CA PHE A 370 -12.62 -3.65 8.80
C PHE A 370 -12.98 -4.99 9.44
N GLN A 371 -13.76 -4.98 10.51
CA GLN A 371 -14.17 -6.18 11.26
C GLN A 371 -14.98 -7.20 10.44
N ASN A 372 -15.59 -6.78 9.36
CA ASN A 372 -16.36 -7.66 8.46
C ASN A 372 -15.67 -7.92 7.11
N CYS A 373 -14.43 -7.42 6.91
CA CYS A 373 -13.72 -7.59 5.65
C CYS A 373 -13.02 -8.95 5.60
N LEU A 374 -13.03 -9.60 4.45
CA LEU A 374 -12.28 -10.83 4.16
C LEU A 374 -12.33 -11.84 5.32
N TRP A 375 -11.16 -12.35 5.66
CA TRP A 375 -10.94 -13.33 6.74
C TRP A 375 -11.05 -12.71 8.13
N PHE A 376 -11.01 -11.38 8.25
CA PHE A 376 -11.10 -10.69 9.54
C PHE A 376 -12.43 -10.92 10.24
N ASN A 377 -13.50 -11.14 9.49
CA ASN A 377 -14.77 -11.47 10.10
C ASN A 377 -14.74 -12.79 10.88
N MET A 378 -13.84 -13.71 10.55
CA MET A 378 -13.62 -14.93 11.35
C MET A 378 -12.59 -14.68 12.45
N LEU A 379 -11.48 -14.04 12.13
CA LEU A 379 -10.40 -13.75 13.10
C LEU A 379 -10.90 -12.93 14.29
N ILE A 380 -11.77 -11.96 14.06
CA ILE A 380 -12.30 -11.09 15.12
C ILE A 380 -13.26 -11.81 16.09
N LYS A 381 -13.64 -13.05 15.81
CA LYS A 381 -14.39 -13.88 16.74
C LYS A 381 -13.48 -14.49 17.81
N ASP A 382 -12.20 -14.50 17.57
CA ASP A 382 -11.20 -14.94 18.53
C ASP A 382 -10.82 -13.79 19.46
N GLU A 383 -11.00 -14.01 20.77
CA GLU A 383 -10.71 -13.02 21.81
C GLU A 383 -9.21 -12.70 21.86
N ASP A 384 -8.35 -13.70 21.67
CA ASP A 384 -6.90 -13.53 21.67
C ASP A 384 -6.43 -12.68 20.47
N PHE A 385 -7.03 -12.86 19.31
CA PHE A 385 -6.76 -12.02 18.14
C PHE A 385 -7.19 -10.56 18.37
N VAL A 386 -8.38 -10.37 18.94
CA VAL A 386 -8.89 -9.03 19.27
C VAL A 386 -8.02 -8.35 20.33
N GLU A 387 -7.56 -9.08 21.33
CA GLU A 387 -6.64 -8.55 22.34
C GLU A 387 -5.32 -8.07 21.71
N LYS A 388 -4.75 -8.85 20.79
CA LYS A 388 -3.55 -8.44 20.02
C LYS A 388 -3.80 -7.16 19.22
N ILE A 389 -4.96 -6.99 18.59
CA ILE A 389 -5.33 -5.73 17.91
C ILE A 389 -5.35 -4.57 18.91
N ILE A 390 -6.00 -4.73 20.05
CA ILE A 390 -6.16 -3.65 21.04
C ILE A 390 -4.81 -3.22 21.61
N LEU A 391 -3.97 -4.18 22.00
CA LEU A 391 -2.64 -3.89 22.53
C LEU A 391 -1.75 -3.21 21.49
N ARG A 392 -1.72 -3.74 20.29
CA ARG A 392 -0.92 -3.18 19.19
C ARG A 392 -1.41 -1.80 18.76
N TYR A 393 -2.73 -1.59 18.67
CA TYR A 393 -3.29 -0.27 18.40
C TYR A 393 -2.81 0.77 19.43
N ARG A 394 -2.85 0.45 20.72
CA ARG A 394 -2.39 1.35 21.79
C ARG A 394 -0.90 1.65 21.69
N GLU A 395 -0.09 0.65 21.37
CA GLU A 395 1.34 0.85 21.12
C GLU A 395 1.57 1.81 19.95
N LEU A 396 0.93 1.56 18.80
CA LEU A 396 1.05 2.41 17.61
C LEU A 396 0.51 3.84 17.86
N ARG A 397 -0.55 4.00 18.67
CA ARG A 397 -1.07 5.32 19.05
C ARG A 397 -0.12 6.13 19.95
N ASN A 398 0.81 5.48 20.61
CA ASN A 398 1.86 6.13 21.38
C ASN A 398 3.13 6.38 20.54
N THR A 399 3.17 5.94 19.29
CA THR A 399 4.32 6.04 18.40
C THR A 399 3.89 6.58 17.03
N VAL A 400 3.99 5.79 15.98
CA VAL A 400 3.81 6.21 14.56
C VAL A 400 2.37 6.58 14.18
N LEU A 401 1.37 6.19 14.95
CA LEU A 401 -0.02 6.63 14.78
C LEU A 401 -0.44 7.70 15.80
N SER A 402 0.48 8.23 16.62
CA SER A 402 0.15 9.37 17.48
C SER A 402 -0.23 10.59 16.63
N GLU A 403 -1.11 11.44 17.16
CA GLU A 403 -1.55 12.64 16.44
C GLU A 403 -0.38 13.59 16.19
N ASP A 404 0.49 13.76 17.19
CA ASP A 404 1.67 14.61 17.09
C ASP A 404 2.63 14.10 15.99
N TYR A 405 2.93 12.79 15.94
CA TYR A 405 3.78 12.20 14.92
C TYR A 405 3.18 12.37 13.52
N LEU A 406 1.87 12.11 13.36
CA LEU A 406 1.19 12.22 12.07
C LEU A 406 1.13 13.67 11.58
N TYR A 407 0.92 14.63 12.48
CA TYR A 407 0.91 16.05 12.14
C TYR A 407 2.30 16.54 11.78
N GLU A 408 3.31 16.18 12.56
CA GLU A 408 4.72 16.48 12.23
C GLU A 408 5.13 15.88 10.89
N TYR A 409 4.68 14.66 10.61
CA TYR A 409 4.92 14.00 9.33
C TYR A 409 4.31 14.77 8.15
N ILE A 410 3.05 15.20 8.31
CA ILE A 410 2.34 15.99 7.29
C ILE A 410 3.04 17.31 7.07
N ASP A 411 3.30 18.07 8.14
CA ASP A 411 3.90 19.40 8.07
C ASP A 411 5.33 19.35 7.50
N GLY A 412 6.11 18.37 7.93
CA GLY A 412 7.45 18.12 7.37
C GLY A 412 7.42 17.78 5.88
N THR A 413 6.44 16.96 5.47
CA THR A 413 6.28 16.61 4.05
C THR A 413 5.85 17.82 3.22
N VAL A 414 4.88 18.60 3.71
CA VAL A 414 4.43 19.83 3.03
C VAL A 414 5.57 20.84 2.89
N SER A 415 6.33 21.03 3.97
CA SER A 415 7.51 21.91 3.96
C SER A 415 8.59 21.42 3.00
N TYR A 416 8.81 20.12 2.92
CA TYR A 416 9.76 19.52 1.97
C TYR A 416 9.33 19.68 0.51
N LEU A 417 8.05 19.55 0.22
CA LEU A 417 7.52 19.67 -1.15
C LEU A 417 7.53 21.11 -1.67
N ASP A 418 7.32 22.08 -0.78
CA ASP A 418 7.43 23.52 -1.02
C ASP A 418 6.89 23.96 -2.39
N GLU A 419 7.72 24.58 -3.24
CA GLU A 419 7.34 25.09 -4.57
C GLU A 419 6.86 24.00 -5.56
N ALA A 420 7.19 22.73 -5.33
CA ALA A 420 6.66 21.63 -6.15
C ALA A 420 5.12 21.52 -6.05
N ILE A 421 4.54 21.89 -4.90
CA ILE A 421 3.09 21.99 -4.72
C ILE A 421 2.50 23.07 -5.62
N ASN A 422 3.11 24.25 -5.62
CA ASN A 422 2.68 25.38 -6.44
C ASN A 422 2.74 25.02 -7.93
N ARG A 423 3.87 24.48 -8.39
CA ARG A 423 4.04 24.02 -9.79
C ARG A 423 3.00 22.95 -10.16
N ASN A 424 2.71 22.02 -9.24
CA ASN A 424 1.68 21.02 -9.47
C ASN A 424 0.32 21.66 -9.72
N PHE A 425 -0.06 22.65 -8.92
CA PHE A 425 -1.37 23.29 -9.03
C PHE A 425 -1.43 24.41 -10.08
N GLU A 426 -0.31 24.88 -10.64
CA GLU A 426 -0.34 25.64 -11.88
C GLU A 426 -0.96 24.82 -13.03
N VAL A 427 -0.73 23.50 -13.05
CA VAL A 427 -1.30 22.59 -14.05
C VAL A 427 -2.67 22.07 -13.61
N TRP A 428 -2.82 21.68 -12.34
CA TRP A 428 -3.98 20.94 -11.85
C TRP A 428 -4.90 21.74 -10.92
N GLY A 429 -4.64 23.05 -10.73
CA GLY A 429 -5.42 23.90 -9.81
C GLY A 429 -6.88 24.06 -10.20
N TYR A 430 -7.24 23.89 -11.50
CA TYR A 430 -8.62 23.88 -11.94
C TYR A 430 -9.47 22.79 -11.23
N THR A 431 -8.81 21.74 -10.71
CA THR A 431 -9.48 20.64 -10.01
C THR A 431 -10.04 21.03 -8.63
N PHE A 432 -9.71 22.20 -8.10
CA PHE A 432 -10.35 22.78 -6.93
C PHE A 432 -11.71 23.40 -7.25
N ASN A 433 -11.96 23.73 -8.51
CA ASN A 433 -13.25 24.26 -8.92
C ASN A 433 -14.22 23.11 -9.21
N ILE A 434 -15.12 22.84 -8.25
CA ILE A 434 -16.10 21.75 -8.33
C ILE A 434 -17.15 21.91 -9.40
N GLU A 435 -17.35 23.13 -9.95
CA GLU A 435 -18.31 23.38 -11.02
C GLU A 435 -17.76 22.95 -12.39
N THR A 436 -16.45 23.02 -12.57
CA THR A 436 -15.79 22.71 -13.85
C THR A 436 -15.08 21.36 -13.86
N THR A 437 -14.78 20.81 -12.68
CA THR A 437 -14.13 19.51 -12.55
C THR A 437 -15.11 18.37 -12.81
N PRO A 438 -14.82 17.48 -13.79
CA PRO A 438 -15.73 16.39 -14.14
C PRO A 438 -15.80 15.29 -13.07
N ILE A 439 -14.75 15.16 -12.27
CA ILE A 439 -14.61 14.10 -11.26
C ILE A 439 -14.27 14.73 -9.91
N LYS A 440 -15.20 14.57 -8.97
CA LYS A 440 -15.13 15.11 -7.60
C LYS A 440 -15.68 14.12 -6.58
N ILE A 441 -15.49 14.40 -5.32
CA ILE A 441 -16.05 13.63 -4.21
C ILE A 441 -17.42 14.19 -3.81
N HIS A 442 -18.28 13.35 -3.28
CA HIS A 442 -19.64 13.73 -2.88
C HIS A 442 -19.83 13.60 -1.36
N PRO A 443 -20.72 14.42 -0.76
CA PRO A 443 -21.30 15.64 -1.30
C PRO A 443 -20.26 16.77 -1.52
N ASP A 444 -20.66 17.77 -2.30
CA ASP A 444 -19.74 18.80 -2.82
C ASP A 444 -18.92 19.52 -1.75
N TYR A 445 -19.47 19.78 -0.57
CA TYR A 445 -18.78 20.44 0.54
C TYR A 445 -17.55 19.69 1.09
N ARG A 446 -17.32 18.43 0.68
CA ARG A 446 -16.13 17.64 1.04
C ARG A 446 -14.93 17.95 0.17
N ASN A 447 -15.15 18.61 -0.97
CA ASN A 447 -14.02 19.00 -1.84
C ASN A 447 -13.38 20.26 -1.29
N PRO A 448 -12.05 20.25 -1.04
CA PRO A 448 -11.35 21.44 -0.59
C PRO A 448 -11.30 22.50 -1.69
N GLU A 449 -11.34 23.77 -1.31
CA GLU A 449 -11.25 24.90 -2.23
C GLU A 449 -9.79 25.25 -2.60
N ASN A 450 -8.85 24.79 -1.79
CA ASN A 450 -7.42 25.03 -1.99
C ASN A 450 -6.58 23.97 -1.26
N TYR A 451 -5.25 24.02 -1.44
CA TYR A 451 -4.31 23.08 -0.87
C TYR A 451 -4.29 23.07 0.67
N SER A 452 -4.30 24.26 1.28
CA SER A 452 -4.30 24.37 2.75
C SER A 452 -5.51 23.68 3.36
N GLU A 453 -6.69 23.89 2.78
CA GLU A 453 -7.91 23.22 3.24
C GLU A 453 -7.84 21.70 3.07
N ALA A 454 -7.20 21.22 2.00
CA ALA A 454 -6.99 19.77 1.82
C ALA A 454 -6.14 19.16 2.93
N ILE A 455 -5.09 19.88 3.37
CA ILE A 455 -4.25 19.47 4.51
C ILE A 455 -5.03 19.53 5.82
N ASP A 456 -5.80 20.58 6.04
CA ASP A 456 -6.64 20.73 7.25
C ASP A 456 -7.69 19.60 7.34
N GLN A 457 -8.31 19.23 6.22
CA GLN A 457 -9.24 18.10 6.16
C GLN A 457 -8.56 16.77 6.51
N LEU A 458 -7.34 16.53 6.04
CA LEU A 458 -6.57 15.32 6.38
C LEU A 458 -6.25 15.27 7.88
N LYS A 459 -5.76 16.38 8.44
CA LYS A 459 -5.47 16.49 9.88
C LYS A 459 -6.73 16.31 10.72
N TYR A 460 -7.83 16.96 10.32
CA TYR A 460 -9.12 16.81 10.99
C TYR A 460 -9.62 15.34 10.98
N PHE A 461 -9.47 14.64 9.85
CA PHE A 461 -9.80 13.23 9.81
C PHE A 461 -8.98 12.42 10.82
N ILE A 462 -7.67 12.61 10.86
CA ILE A 462 -6.76 11.91 11.78
C ILE A 462 -7.18 12.15 13.24
N HIS A 463 -7.48 13.40 13.60
CA HIS A 463 -7.95 13.77 14.93
C HIS A 463 -9.26 13.06 15.31
N VAL A 464 -10.28 13.20 14.47
CA VAL A 464 -11.61 12.63 14.75
C VAL A 464 -11.55 11.10 14.79
N ARG A 465 -10.88 10.48 13.83
CA ARG A 465 -10.76 9.03 13.74
C ARG A 465 -9.94 8.44 14.87
N GLY A 466 -8.78 9.03 15.16
CA GLY A 466 -7.94 8.63 16.29
C GLY A 466 -8.68 8.74 17.61
N SER A 467 -9.32 9.90 17.87
CA SER A 467 -10.11 10.12 19.08
C SER A 467 -11.28 9.14 19.24
N TRP A 468 -11.91 8.75 18.14
CA TRP A 468 -12.97 7.75 18.18
C TRP A 468 -12.43 6.36 18.51
N LEU A 469 -11.37 5.92 17.83
CA LEU A 469 -10.74 4.63 18.09
C LEU A 469 -10.18 4.53 19.51
N ASP A 470 -9.53 5.59 20.02
CA ASP A 470 -9.01 5.63 21.38
C ASP A 470 -10.09 5.35 22.45
N LYS A 471 -11.32 5.81 22.21
CA LYS A 471 -12.48 5.59 23.09
C LYS A 471 -13.16 4.25 22.88
N ASN A 472 -13.09 3.67 21.68
CA ASN A 472 -13.97 2.57 21.30
C ASN A 472 -13.22 1.28 20.94
N ILE A 473 -11.88 1.27 20.83
CA ILE A 473 -11.13 0.06 20.39
C ILE A 473 -11.45 -1.18 21.24
N GLU A 474 -11.67 -1.00 22.54
CA GLU A 474 -12.06 -2.08 23.47
C GLU A 474 -13.39 -2.73 23.08
N SER A 475 -14.28 -2.00 22.43
CA SER A 475 -15.58 -2.52 22.03
C SER A 475 -15.52 -3.51 20.88
N LEU A 476 -14.32 -3.72 20.26
CA LEU A 476 -14.10 -4.84 19.34
C LEU A 476 -14.41 -6.18 19.98
N ARG A 477 -14.26 -6.32 21.30
CA ARG A 477 -14.61 -7.55 22.04
C ARG A 477 -16.08 -7.95 21.90
N GLN A 478 -16.98 -7.04 21.51
CA GLN A 478 -18.38 -7.38 21.23
C GLN A 478 -18.56 -8.37 20.07
N TYR A 479 -17.56 -8.46 19.19
CA TYR A 479 -17.59 -9.35 18.03
C TYR A 479 -17.03 -10.75 18.32
N CYS A 480 -16.44 -10.98 19.52
CA CYS A 480 -15.90 -12.27 19.90
C CYS A 480 -16.97 -13.36 19.99
N ALA A 481 -16.59 -14.60 19.67
CA ALA A 481 -17.48 -15.72 19.44
C ALA A 481 -18.45 -16.04 20.61
N GLY A 482 -18.03 -15.80 21.84
CA GLY A 482 -18.82 -16.12 23.03
C GLY A 482 -20.22 -15.49 23.08
N SER A 483 -20.39 -14.29 22.51
CA SER A 483 -21.70 -13.64 22.45
C SER A 483 -22.40 -13.82 21.11
N ARG A 484 -21.66 -13.91 20.00
CA ARG A 484 -22.21 -13.92 18.65
C ARG A 484 -22.70 -15.30 18.20
N ASN A 485 -21.96 -16.36 18.53
CA ASN A 485 -22.36 -17.72 18.17
C ASN A 485 -23.59 -18.19 18.99
N LYS A 486 -23.69 -17.80 20.26
CA LYS A 486 -24.88 -18.09 21.08
C LYS A 486 -26.14 -17.44 20.54
N LYS A 487 -26.04 -16.32 19.83
CA LYS A 487 -27.17 -15.65 19.21
C LYS A 487 -27.59 -16.35 17.91
N PHE A 488 -26.64 -16.85 17.15
CA PHE A 488 -26.92 -17.63 15.93
C PHE A 488 -27.54 -19.01 16.27
N ASP A 489 -27.03 -19.67 17.30
CA ASP A 489 -27.59 -20.97 17.74
C ASP A 489 -28.98 -20.84 18.32
N ALA A 490 -29.32 -19.70 18.91
CA ALA A 490 -30.68 -19.42 19.40
C ALA A 490 -31.70 -19.11 18.30
N ASP A 491 -31.24 -18.56 17.17
CA ASP A 491 -32.05 -18.22 16.02
C ASP A 491 -32.15 -19.36 14.98
N ALA A 492 -31.36 -20.43 15.18
CA ALA A 492 -31.37 -21.64 14.33
C ALA A 492 -32.34 -22.72 14.81
N ASN A 493 -33.04 -22.51 15.91
CA ASN A 493 -34.13 -23.31 16.45
C ASN A 493 -35.42 -22.48 16.40
#